data_28a39eb5c8cbdc63dbe926b4297a7192
#
_entry.id   28a39eb5c8cbdc63dbe926b4297a7192
#
_cell.length_a   1.000
_cell.length_b   1.000
_cell.length_c   1.000
_cell.angle_alpha   90.00
_cell.angle_beta   90.00
_cell.angle_gamma   90.00
#
_symmetry.space_group_name_H-M   'P 1'
#
loop_
_entity.id
_entity.type
_entity.pdbx_description
1 polymer ?
#
loop_
_entity_poly.entity_id
_entity_poly.type
_entity_poly.pdbx_seq_one_letter_code
_entity_poly.pdbx_strand_id
1 'polypeptide(L)'
;MAQVSDAGMPSISDPGHDLVKAAIAEDIPVVALPGASAGITALIASGLAPQPHIFYGFLPRKKGQQIDFFKEKLSYPETQIFYESPYRVADTLENMHEIYGNRQVTLVRELTKLYEEYQRGTILEILDYIASNPLKGECLLIVAGASENDREGYLTSDVALIEAVEGLIASGMKPNQAIKTIAKERKINRQELYNLFHGV
;
A
#
# COMPACT_ATOMS: atom_id res chain seq x y z
N MET A 1 9.71 -19.96 27.96
CA MET A 1 9.21 -18.57 27.99
C MET A 1 8.06 -18.44 27.04
N ALA A 2 7.03 -17.63 27.32
CA ALA A 2 5.94 -17.33 26.40
C ALA A 2 5.91 -15.82 26.10
N GLN A 3 5.80 -15.45 24.83
CA GLN A 3 5.54 -14.09 24.36
C GLN A 3 4.08 -13.99 23.98
N VAL A 4 3.37 -13.03 24.54
CA VAL A 4 1.94 -12.77 24.30
C VAL A 4 1.71 -11.30 23.99
N SER A 5 0.62 -10.99 23.31
CA SER A 5 0.13 -9.63 23.06
C SER A 5 -1.30 -9.48 23.57
N ASP A 6 -1.78 -8.27 23.73
CA ASP A 6 -3.14 -8.00 24.23
C ASP A 6 -4.22 -8.50 23.25
N ALA A 7 -3.94 -8.39 21.94
CA ALA A 7 -4.81 -8.88 20.88
C ALA A 7 -3.99 -9.33 19.66
N GLY A 8 -4.45 -10.37 18.97
CA GLY A 8 -3.78 -10.91 17.79
C GLY A 8 -2.47 -11.65 18.09
N MET A 9 -1.57 -11.66 17.13
CA MET A 9 -0.29 -12.35 17.23
C MET A 9 0.83 -11.36 17.60
N PRO A 10 1.75 -11.74 18.53
CA PRO A 10 2.94 -10.94 18.83
C PRO A 10 3.78 -10.65 17.59
N SER A 11 4.60 -9.61 17.63
CA SER A 11 5.52 -9.15 16.57
C SER A 11 4.87 -8.51 15.34
N ILE A 12 3.55 -8.59 15.19
CA ILE A 12 2.82 -7.93 14.09
C ILE A 12 2.18 -6.65 14.61
N SER A 13 2.81 -5.51 14.38
CA SER A 13 2.48 -4.21 14.97
C SER A 13 2.53 -4.17 16.51
N ASP A 14 3.21 -5.14 17.10
CA ASP A 14 3.41 -5.36 18.52
C ASP A 14 4.87 -5.73 18.83
N PRO A 15 5.37 -5.56 20.07
CA PRO A 15 6.69 -6.03 20.47
C PRO A 15 6.83 -7.55 20.33
N GLY A 16 8.06 -8.03 20.08
CA GLY A 16 8.37 -9.47 20.06
C GLY A 16 9.46 -9.86 19.06
N HIS A 17 9.60 -9.13 17.97
CA HIS A 17 10.56 -9.45 16.92
C HIS A 17 12.01 -9.58 17.45
N ASP A 18 12.47 -8.64 18.27
CA ASP A 18 13.83 -8.65 18.80
C ASP A 18 14.07 -9.85 19.74
N LEU A 19 13.07 -10.25 20.53
CA LEU A 19 13.14 -11.44 21.37
C LEU A 19 13.27 -12.71 20.53
N VAL A 20 12.46 -12.84 19.47
CA VAL A 20 12.52 -13.97 18.53
C VAL A 20 13.88 -14.03 17.86
N LYS A 21 14.39 -12.88 17.39
CA LYS A 21 15.71 -12.78 16.76
C LYS A 21 16.84 -13.19 17.72
N ALA A 22 16.78 -12.73 18.97
CA ALA A 22 17.77 -13.09 19.99
C ALA A 22 17.73 -14.59 20.33
N ALA A 23 16.53 -15.17 20.46
CA ALA A 23 16.37 -16.60 20.72
C ALA A 23 16.97 -17.46 19.60
N ILE A 24 16.71 -17.08 18.36
CA ILE A 24 17.27 -17.79 17.18
C ILE A 24 18.81 -17.68 17.16
N ALA A 25 19.36 -16.53 17.51
CA ALA A 25 20.82 -16.34 17.55
C ALA A 25 21.51 -17.20 18.60
N GLU A 26 20.79 -17.61 19.66
CA GLU A 26 21.27 -18.48 20.75
C GLU A 26 20.81 -19.95 20.57
N ASP A 27 20.41 -20.34 19.35
CA ASP A 27 19.91 -21.69 19.06
C ASP A 27 18.75 -22.16 19.95
N ILE A 28 17.98 -21.22 20.52
CA ILE A 28 16.80 -21.54 21.33
C ILE A 28 15.60 -21.78 20.37
N PRO A 29 14.96 -22.94 20.44
CA PRO A 29 13.80 -23.23 19.61
C PRO A 29 12.66 -22.21 19.80
N VAL A 30 12.17 -21.63 18.69
CA VAL A 30 11.04 -20.74 18.66
C VAL A 30 9.84 -21.44 18.03
N VAL A 31 8.73 -21.52 18.75
CA VAL A 31 7.49 -22.16 18.30
C VAL A 31 6.39 -21.11 18.20
N ALA A 32 5.90 -20.87 16.99
CA ALA A 32 4.76 -20.00 16.76
C ALA A 32 3.45 -20.76 16.97
N LEU A 33 2.53 -20.17 17.71
CA LEU A 33 1.17 -20.68 17.84
C LEU A 33 0.25 -19.89 16.88
N PRO A 34 -0.67 -20.56 16.17
CA PRO A 34 -1.62 -19.87 15.31
C PRO A 34 -2.56 -19.01 16.16
N GLY A 35 -2.84 -17.81 15.67
CA GLY A 35 -3.69 -16.84 16.35
C GLY A 35 -4.43 -15.94 15.35
N ALA A 36 -5.30 -15.09 15.87
CA ALA A 36 -6.04 -14.11 15.08
C ALA A 36 -5.10 -13.06 14.47
N SER A 37 -5.40 -12.66 13.25
CA SER A 37 -4.74 -11.54 12.55
C SER A 37 -5.81 -10.60 12.02
N ALA A 38 -5.89 -9.39 12.53
CA ALA A 38 -6.90 -8.41 12.13
C ALA A 38 -6.82 -8.12 10.62
N GLY A 39 -5.62 -7.97 10.05
CA GLY A 39 -5.44 -7.73 8.61
C GLY A 39 -6.02 -8.84 7.74
N ILE A 40 -5.73 -10.11 8.06
CA ILE A 40 -6.24 -11.26 7.30
C ILE A 40 -7.74 -11.47 7.54
N THR A 41 -8.20 -11.34 8.78
CA THR A 41 -9.63 -11.44 9.10
C THR A 41 -10.46 -10.41 8.35
N ALA A 42 -9.99 -9.16 8.32
CA ALA A 42 -10.64 -8.10 7.56
C ALA A 42 -10.60 -8.35 6.05
N LEU A 43 -9.46 -8.82 5.52
CA LEU A 43 -9.27 -9.09 4.10
C LEU A 43 -10.26 -10.10 3.54
N ILE A 44 -10.44 -11.24 4.21
CA ILE A 44 -11.34 -12.31 3.72
C ILE A 44 -12.81 -11.90 3.68
N ALA A 45 -13.19 -10.87 4.44
CA ALA A 45 -14.54 -10.31 4.45
C ALA A 45 -14.65 -8.98 3.68
N SER A 46 -13.55 -8.45 3.13
CA SER A 46 -13.54 -7.16 2.43
C SER A 46 -14.28 -7.16 1.09
N GLY A 47 -14.27 -8.30 0.38
CA GLY A 47 -14.73 -8.43 -0.99
C GLY A 47 -13.67 -8.08 -2.03
N LEU A 48 -12.47 -7.67 -1.62
CA LEU A 48 -11.31 -7.44 -2.49
C LEU A 48 -10.51 -8.73 -2.71
N ALA A 49 -9.64 -8.76 -3.71
CA ALA A 49 -8.82 -9.93 -4.01
C ALA A 49 -7.96 -10.32 -2.80
N PRO A 50 -8.10 -11.53 -2.26
CA PRO A 50 -7.37 -11.92 -1.05
C PRO A 50 -5.91 -12.28 -1.32
N GLN A 51 -5.55 -12.52 -2.58
CA GLN A 51 -4.20 -12.92 -3.00
C GLN A 51 -3.87 -12.37 -4.40
N PRO A 52 -2.64 -11.90 -4.61
CA PRO A 52 -1.68 -11.57 -3.57
C PRO A 52 -2.10 -10.34 -2.76
N HIS A 53 -1.57 -10.21 -1.52
CA HIS A 53 -1.80 -9.02 -0.70
C HIS A 53 -0.52 -8.61 0.04
N ILE A 54 -0.46 -7.34 0.45
CA ILE A 54 0.64 -6.79 1.24
C ILE A 54 0.07 -6.12 2.49
N PHE A 55 0.58 -6.49 3.65
CA PHE A 55 0.27 -5.84 4.92
C PHE A 55 1.38 -4.83 5.26
N TYR A 56 1.01 -3.57 5.35
CA TYR A 56 1.94 -2.47 5.65
C TYR A 56 1.86 -2.00 7.11
N GLY A 57 0.79 -2.33 7.84
CA GLY A 57 0.57 -1.80 9.18
C GLY A 57 0.22 -0.31 9.15
N PHE A 58 0.77 0.47 10.09
CA PHE A 58 0.49 1.90 10.18
C PHE A 58 1.29 2.72 9.18
N LEU A 59 0.60 3.65 8.53
CA LEU A 59 1.20 4.62 7.61
C LEU A 59 2.00 5.72 8.35
N PRO A 60 2.98 6.34 7.68
CA PRO A 60 3.66 7.52 8.20
C PRO A 60 2.66 8.61 8.63
N ARG A 61 3.02 9.42 9.62
CA ARG A 61 2.13 10.48 10.14
C ARG A 61 2.10 11.73 9.28
N LYS A 62 3.20 12.04 8.57
CA LYS A 62 3.36 13.25 7.77
C LYS A 62 2.78 13.05 6.37
N LYS A 63 1.95 14.02 5.89
CA LYS A 63 1.36 13.98 4.54
C LYS A 63 2.40 13.70 3.45
N GLY A 64 3.51 14.43 3.41
CA GLY A 64 4.53 14.24 2.37
C GLY A 64 5.07 12.80 2.33
N GLN A 65 5.34 12.19 3.50
CA GLN A 65 5.80 10.80 3.58
C GLN A 65 4.73 9.80 3.14
N GLN A 66 3.44 10.07 3.37
CA GLN A 66 2.35 9.24 2.85
C GLN A 66 2.26 9.34 1.33
N ILE A 67 2.32 10.57 0.79
CA ILE A 67 2.31 10.79 -0.67
C ILE A 67 3.47 10.06 -1.34
N ASP A 68 4.69 10.17 -0.80
CA ASP A 68 5.86 9.46 -1.34
C ASP A 68 5.67 7.94 -1.28
N PHE A 69 5.14 7.43 -0.16
CA PHE A 69 4.80 6.02 0.01
C PHE A 69 3.78 5.55 -1.05
N PHE A 70 2.70 6.30 -1.26
CA PHE A 70 1.67 5.93 -2.23
C PHE A 70 2.19 6.00 -3.67
N LYS A 71 3.03 6.98 -4.01
CA LYS A 71 3.68 7.05 -5.33
C LYS A 71 4.50 5.80 -5.61
N GLU A 72 5.30 5.35 -4.65
CA GLU A 72 6.10 4.13 -4.79
C GLU A 72 5.23 2.87 -5.00
N LYS A 73 4.03 2.83 -4.43
CA LYS A 73 3.13 1.66 -4.46
C LYS A 73 2.00 1.78 -5.50
N LEU A 74 1.99 2.85 -6.29
CA LEU A 74 0.91 3.17 -7.22
C LEU A 74 0.59 2.03 -8.20
N SER A 75 1.60 1.36 -8.72
CA SER A 75 1.47 0.29 -9.73
C SER A 75 1.35 -1.12 -9.16
N TYR A 76 1.35 -1.27 -7.83
CA TYR A 76 1.31 -2.59 -7.19
C TYR A 76 -0.06 -3.25 -7.41
N PRO A 77 -0.10 -4.48 -7.98
CA PRO A 77 -1.36 -5.19 -8.25
C PRO A 77 -1.94 -5.86 -7.00
N GLU A 78 -1.17 -5.95 -5.92
CA GLU A 78 -1.56 -6.59 -4.69
C GLU A 78 -2.58 -5.76 -3.91
N THR A 79 -3.54 -6.42 -3.27
CA THR A 79 -4.40 -5.76 -2.27
C THR A 79 -3.54 -5.30 -1.10
N GLN A 80 -3.72 -4.04 -0.70
CA GLN A 80 -2.92 -3.38 0.32
C GLN A 80 -3.72 -3.24 1.61
N ILE A 81 -3.11 -3.57 2.75
CA ILE A 81 -3.76 -3.57 4.06
C ILE A 81 -3.03 -2.60 4.99
N PHE A 82 -3.77 -1.66 5.57
CA PHE A 82 -3.26 -0.65 6.47
C PHE A 82 -4.04 -0.62 7.78
N TYR A 83 -3.35 -0.39 8.89
CA TYR A 83 -3.95 0.07 10.12
C TYR A 83 -3.99 1.59 10.14
N GLU A 84 -5.10 2.18 10.58
CA GLU A 84 -5.19 3.62 10.68
C GLU A 84 -6.02 4.06 11.90
N SER A 85 -5.66 5.20 12.45
CA SER A 85 -6.44 5.86 13.50
C SER A 85 -7.74 6.43 12.93
N PRO A 86 -8.88 6.34 13.63
CA PRO A 86 -10.14 6.90 13.17
C PRO A 86 -10.06 8.42 12.87
N TYR A 87 -9.16 9.12 13.56
CA TYR A 87 -8.93 10.56 13.37
C TYR A 87 -8.12 10.90 12.10
N ARG A 88 -7.51 9.89 11.47
CA ARG A 88 -6.64 10.07 10.31
C ARG A 88 -7.17 9.41 9.04
N VAL A 89 -8.21 8.59 9.15
CA VAL A 89 -8.77 7.85 8.00
C VAL A 89 -9.13 8.80 6.86
N ALA A 90 -9.78 9.94 7.16
CA ALA A 90 -10.15 10.91 6.14
C ALA A 90 -8.93 11.47 5.39
N ASP A 91 -7.98 12.05 6.12
CA ASP A 91 -6.74 12.60 5.54
C ASP A 91 -5.97 11.54 4.74
N THR A 92 -5.92 10.32 5.27
CA THR A 92 -5.25 9.20 4.61
C THR A 92 -5.93 8.81 3.29
N LEU A 93 -7.26 8.76 3.27
CA LEU A 93 -8.03 8.48 2.04
C LEU A 93 -7.92 9.60 1.02
N GLU A 94 -7.90 10.88 1.46
CA GLU A 94 -7.64 12.02 0.58
C GLU A 94 -6.26 11.93 -0.08
N ASN A 95 -5.23 11.62 0.71
CA ASN A 95 -3.87 11.43 0.20
C ASN A 95 -3.77 10.22 -0.75
N MET A 96 -4.49 9.13 -0.46
CA MET A 96 -4.61 7.99 -1.37
C MET A 96 -5.30 8.38 -2.66
N HIS A 97 -6.41 9.11 -2.59
CA HIS A 97 -7.15 9.57 -3.76
C HIS A 97 -6.29 10.45 -4.69
N GLU A 98 -5.49 11.33 -4.11
CA GLU A 98 -4.56 12.19 -4.86
C GLU A 98 -3.59 11.37 -5.75
N ILE A 99 -3.16 10.19 -5.30
CA ILE A 99 -2.14 9.38 -5.98
C ILE A 99 -2.75 8.15 -6.68
N TYR A 100 -3.61 7.40 -5.98
CA TYR A 100 -4.18 6.15 -6.50
C TYR A 100 -5.44 6.37 -7.36
N GLY A 101 -5.98 7.59 -7.37
CA GLY A 101 -7.30 7.86 -7.94
C GLY A 101 -8.41 7.23 -7.09
N ASN A 102 -9.57 7.02 -7.70
CA ASN A 102 -10.76 6.54 -7.00
C ASN A 102 -10.84 4.99 -6.94
N ARG A 103 -9.83 4.36 -6.33
CA ARG A 103 -9.78 2.89 -6.17
C ARG A 103 -10.86 2.36 -5.24
N GLN A 104 -11.17 1.07 -5.41
CA GLN A 104 -11.99 0.33 -4.46
C GLN A 104 -11.27 0.19 -3.12
N VAL A 105 -11.98 0.45 -2.04
CA VAL A 105 -11.49 0.35 -0.68
C VAL A 105 -12.57 -0.24 0.23
N THR A 106 -12.14 -0.95 1.25
CA THR A 106 -13.00 -1.36 2.36
C THR A 106 -12.44 -0.76 3.64
N LEU A 107 -13.23 0.09 4.28
CA LEU A 107 -13.00 0.55 5.63
C LEU A 107 -13.62 -0.47 6.60
N VAL A 108 -12.79 -1.01 7.49
CA VAL A 108 -13.21 -1.94 8.54
C VAL A 108 -13.02 -1.25 9.88
N ARG A 109 -14.02 -1.32 10.74
CA ARG A 109 -14.03 -0.68 12.05
C ARG A 109 -14.41 -1.67 13.13
N GLU A 110 -13.76 -1.59 14.31
CA GLU A 110 -14.09 -2.38 15.52
C GLU A 110 -14.19 -3.89 15.22
N LEU A 111 -13.29 -4.41 14.40
CA LEU A 111 -13.25 -5.81 14.01
C LEU A 111 -13.32 -6.75 15.22
N THR A 112 -14.17 -7.77 15.17
CA THR A 112 -14.46 -8.75 16.21
C THR A 112 -15.15 -8.18 17.48
N LYS A 113 -15.55 -6.91 17.47
CA LYS A 113 -16.23 -6.25 18.57
C LYS A 113 -17.73 -6.05 18.29
N LEU A 114 -18.46 -5.59 19.29
CA LEU A 114 -19.93 -5.38 19.19
C LEU A 114 -20.34 -4.44 18.03
N TYR A 115 -19.51 -3.47 17.71
CA TYR A 115 -19.75 -2.47 16.68
C TYR A 115 -18.90 -2.71 15.43
N GLU A 116 -18.62 -3.99 15.12
CA GLU A 116 -17.92 -4.35 13.89
C GLU A 116 -18.69 -3.84 12.66
N GLU A 117 -17.97 -3.21 11.77
CA GLU A 117 -18.55 -2.61 10.58
C GLU A 117 -17.59 -2.70 9.39
N TYR A 118 -18.16 -2.98 8.21
CA TYR A 118 -17.48 -2.99 6.92
C TYR A 118 -18.17 -2.03 5.96
N GLN A 119 -17.51 -0.91 5.63
CA GLN A 119 -17.95 -0.01 4.58
C GLN A 119 -17.12 -0.27 3.31
N ARG A 120 -17.80 -0.66 2.23
CA ARG A 120 -17.20 -1.02 0.95
C ARG A 120 -17.61 -0.02 -0.11
N GLY A 121 -16.66 0.37 -0.95
CA GLY A 121 -16.92 1.30 -2.04
C GLY A 121 -15.62 1.85 -2.62
N THR A 122 -15.73 2.90 -3.39
CA THR A 122 -14.58 3.69 -3.84
C THR A 122 -14.08 4.61 -2.72
N ILE A 123 -12.87 5.13 -2.87
CA ILE A 123 -12.29 6.07 -1.90
C ILE A 123 -13.24 7.27 -1.68
N LEU A 124 -13.83 7.83 -2.74
CA LEU A 124 -14.74 8.97 -2.63
C LEU A 124 -16.04 8.60 -1.90
N GLU A 125 -16.62 7.43 -2.16
CA GLU A 125 -17.82 6.97 -1.46
C GLU A 125 -17.55 6.76 0.04
N ILE A 126 -16.37 6.27 0.41
CA ILE A 126 -16.01 6.14 1.82
C ILE A 126 -15.75 7.50 2.46
N LEU A 127 -15.14 8.46 1.76
CA LEU A 127 -15.00 9.84 2.23
C LEU A 127 -16.36 10.50 2.49
N ASP A 128 -17.32 10.35 1.57
CA ASP A 128 -18.68 10.86 1.75
C ASP A 128 -19.39 10.21 2.95
N TYR A 129 -19.21 8.88 3.12
CA TYR A 129 -19.76 8.16 4.26
C TYR A 129 -19.23 8.71 5.60
N ILE A 130 -17.90 8.84 5.75
CA ILE A 130 -17.28 9.28 7.00
C ILE A 130 -17.54 10.77 7.32
N ALA A 131 -17.79 11.62 6.30
CA ALA A 131 -18.18 13.00 6.50
C ALA A 131 -19.49 13.13 7.33
N SER A 132 -20.41 12.19 7.15
CA SER A 132 -21.68 12.13 7.89
C SER A 132 -21.66 11.17 9.08
N ASN A 133 -20.66 10.30 9.20
CA ASN A 133 -20.56 9.26 10.20
C ASN A 133 -19.18 9.28 10.89
N PRO A 134 -18.99 10.08 11.95
CA PRO A 134 -17.71 10.20 12.63
C PRO A 134 -17.21 8.84 13.15
N LEU A 135 -15.99 8.49 12.78
CA LEU A 135 -15.38 7.22 13.13
C LEU A 135 -14.93 7.18 14.61
N LYS A 136 -15.07 6.02 15.23
CA LYS A 136 -14.56 5.72 16.57
C LYS A 136 -13.97 4.31 16.58
N GLY A 137 -13.06 4.07 17.54
CA GLY A 137 -12.45 2.77 17.71
C GLY A 137 -11.28 2.51 16.75
N GLU A 138 -11.00 1.26 16.48
CA GLU A 138 -9.88 0.82 15.65
C GLU A 138 -10.32 0.66 14.20
N CYS A 139 -9.50 1.17 13.27
CA CYS A 139 -9.81 1.14 11.85
C CYS A 139 -8.72 0.41 11.04
N LEU A 140 -9.18 -0.32 10.02
CA LEU A 140 -8.33 -0.86 8.96
C LEU A 140 -8.82 -0.34 7.61
N LEU A 141 -7.88 -0.13 6.70
CA LEU A 141 -8.15 0.16 5.30
C LEU A 141 -7.61 -0.99 4.46
N ILE A 142 -8.46 -1.57 3.62
CA ILE A 142 -8.08 -2.58 2.65
C ILE A 142 -8.33 -1.97 1.29
N VAL A 143 -7.28 -1.79 0.50
CA VAL A 143 -7.31 -1.05 -0.77
C VAL A 143 -6.99 -2.00 -1.90
N ALA A 144 -7.79 -1.96 -2.96
CA ALA A 144 -7.52 -2.75 -4.15
C ALA A 144 -6.16 -2.40 -4.76
N GLY A 145 -5.47 -3.39 -5.26
CA GLY A 145 -4.28 -3.19 -6.07
C GLY A 145 -4.57 -2.42 -7.36
N ALA A 146 -3.53 -2.00 -8.06
CA ALA A 146 -3.65 -1.37 -9.36
C ALA A 146 -4.28 -2.33 -10.38
N SER A 147 -5.29 -1.87 -11.11
CA SER A 147 -5.81 -2.58 -12.27
C SER A 147 -4.79 -2.60 -13.43
N GLU A 148 -5.00 -3.42 -14.44
CA GLU A 148 -4.15 -3.41 -15.63
C GLU A 148 -4.14 -2.02 -16.29
N ASN A 149 -5.29 -1.36 -16.38
CA ASN A 149 -5.39 0.00 -16.92
C ASN A 149 -4.63 1.03 -16.08
N ASP A 150 -4.71 0.94 -14.74
CA ASP A 150 -3.95 1.83 -13.84
C ASP A 150 -2.45 1.63 -14.01
N ARG A 151 -2.01 0.37 -14.18
CA ARG A 151 -0.61 0.02 -14.38
C ARG A 151 -0.10 0.49 -15.73
N GLU A 152 -0.86 0.29 -16.80
CA GLU A 152 -0.50 0.79 -18.14
C GLU A 152 -0.44 2.32 -18.15
N GLY A 153 -1.43 2.98 -17.55
CA GLY A 153 -1.43 4.44 -17.41
C GLY A 153 -0.24 4.97 -16.61
N TYR A 154 0.14 4.30 -15.52
CA TYR A 154 1.34 4.66 -14.76
C TYR A 154 2.62 4.43 -15.59
N LEU A 155 2.76 3.26 -16.21
CA LEU A 155 3.97 2.92 -17.00
C LEU A 155 4.22 3.84 -18.20
N THR A 156 3.17 4.53 -18.65
CA THR A 156 3.24 5.53 -19.73
C THR A 156 3.20 6.97 -19.21
N SER A 157 3.12 7.18 -17.89
CA SER A 157 3.17 8.53 -17.31
C SER A 157 4.56 9.15 -17.46
N ASP A 158 4.60 10.46 -17.59
CA ASP A 158 5.85 11.22 -17.76
C ASP A 158 6.86 10.92 -16.65
N VAL A 159 6.40 10.82 -15.40
CA VAL A 159 7.25 10.52 -14.25
C VAL A 159 7.87 9.13 -14.35
N ALA A 160 7.08 8.11 -14.60
CA ALA A 160 7.58 6.74 -14.71
C ALA A 160 8.50 6.52 -15.92
N LEU A 161 8.26 7.27 -16.99
CA LEU A 161 9.12 7.24 -18.17
C LEU A 161 10.49 7.85 -17.90
N ILE A 162 10.53 9.00 -17.20
CA ILE A 162 11.79 9.65 -16.80
C ILE A 162 12.55 8.74 -15.82
N GLU A 163 11.89 8.24 -14.78
CA GLU A 163 12.51 7.33 -13.80
C GLU A 163 13.09 6.07 -14.44
N ALA A 164 12.39 5.47 -15.41
CA ALA A 164 12.86 4.30 -16.12
C ALA A 164 14.11 4.60 -16.97
N VAL A 165 14.17 5.76 -17.62
CA VAL A 165 15.35 6.21 -18.38
C VAL A 165 16.52 6.45 -17.44
N GLU A 166 16.32 7.15 -16.32
CA GLU A 166 17.34 7.43 -15.30
C GLU A 166 17.88 6.15 -14.67
N GLY A 167 17.03 5.17 -14.37
CA GLY A 167 17.43 3.87 -13.86
C GLY A 167 18.39 3.12 -14.80
N LEU A 168 18.12 3.14 -16.10
CA LEU A 168 19.03 2.54 -17.09
C LEU A 168 20.35 3.33 -17.21
N ILE A 169 20.30 4.65 -17.10
CA ILE A 169 21.52 5.47 -17.10
C ILE A 169 22.36 5.18 -15.86
N ALA A 170 21.74 5.08 -14.68
CA ALA A 170 22.41 4.73 -13.43
C ALA A 170 23.07 3.33 -13.48
N SER A 171 22.50 2.40 -14.27
CA SER A 171 23.11 1.08 -14.52
C SER A 171 24.25 1.09 -15.57
N GLY A 172 24.63 2.27 -16.07
CA GLY A 172 25.75 2.46 -16.99
C GLY A 172 25.35 2.54 -18.49
N MET A 173 24.05 2.59 -18.82
CA MET A 173 23.62 2.76 -20.21
C MET A 173 23.76 4.21 -20.67
N LYS A 174 24.13 4.43 -21.93
CA LYS A 174 24.18 5.78 -22.51
C LYS A 174 22.76 6.37 -22.62
N PRO A 175 22.55 7.68 -22.34
CA PRO A 175 21.21 8.31 -22.33
C PRO A 175 20.38 8.03 -23.58
N ASN A 176 20.92 8.22 -24.77
CA ASN A 176 20.21 7.98 -26.02
C ASN A 176 19.82 6.50 -26.25
N GLN A 177 20.58 5.57 -25.65
CA GLN A 177 20.29 4.14 -25.72
C GLN A 177 19.19 3.79 -24.71
N ALA A 178 19.24 4.35 -23.51
CA ALA A 178 18.21 4.20 -22.48
C ALA A 178 16.85 4.68 -23.00
N ILE A 179 16.78 5.90 -23.57
CA ILE A 179 15.57 6.45 -24.19
C ILE A 179 15.04 5.51 -25.30
N LYS A 180 15.91 5.01 -26.19
CA LYS A 180 15.51 4.07 -27.25
C LYS A 180 14.95 2.76 -26.68
N THR A 181 15.54 2.25 -25.61
CA THR A 181 15.12 1.01 -24.96
C THR A 181 13.75 1.18 -24.34
N ILE A 182 13.55 2.21 -23.51
CA ILE A 182 12.26 2.49 -22.86
C ILE A 182 11.16 2.80 -23.87
N ALA A 183 11.44 3.61 -24.90
CA ALA A 183 10.47 3.92 -25.96
C ALA A 183 9.97 2.65 -26.66
N LYS A 184 10.86 1.70 -26.95
CA LYS A 184 10.49 0.41 -27.55
C LYS A 184 9.70 -0.47 -26.58
N GLU A 185 10.14 -0.57 -25.33
CA GLU A 185 9.52 -1.40 -24.29
C GLU A 185 8.12 -0.93 -23.96
N ARG A 186 7.92 0.39 -23.83
CA ARG A 186 6.64 1.02 -23.49
C ARG A 186 5.76 1.35 -24.70
N LYS A 187 6.22 1.04 -25.92
CA LYS A 187 5.51 1.29 -27.19
C LYS A 187 5.12 2.76 -27.42
N ILE A 188 5.99 3.68 -27.01
CA ILE A 188 5.80 5.12 -27.16
C ILE A 188 6.75 5.72 -28.20
N ASN A 189 6.45 6.95 -28.66
CA ASN A 189 7.28 7.63 -29.62
C ASN A 189 8.64 8.02 -28.98
N ARG A 190 9.73 7.62 -29.63
CA ARG A 190 11.08 7.90 -29.14
C ARG A 190 11.37 9.41 -29.06
N GLN A 191 10.86 10.19 -29.99
CA GLN A 191 11.12 11.65 -30.04
C GLN A 191 10.36 12.36 -28.90
N GLU A 192 9.13 11.92 -28.61
CA GLU A 192 8.34 12.42 -27.48
C GLU A 192 9.05 12.13 -26.16
N LEU A 193 9.53 10.91 -25.96
CA LEU A 193 10.29 10.55 -24.75
C LEU A 193 11.61 11.32 -24.64
N TYR A 194 12.28 11.58 -25.76
CA TYR A 194 13.50 12.38 -25.79
C TYR A 194 13.21 13.83 -25.35
N ASN A 195 12.15 14.44 -25.88
CA ASN A 195 11.74 15.79 -25.53
C ASN A 195 11.33 15.88 -24.05
N LEU A 196 10.54 14.91 -23.58
CA LEU A 196 10.14 14.80 -22.18
C LEU A 196 11.34 14.73 -21.24
N PHE A 197 12.31 13.87 -21.55
CA PHE A 197 13.50 13.67 -20.71
C PHE A 197 14.43 14.88 -20.68
N HIS A 198 14.50 15.64 -21.76
CA HIS A 198 15.35 16.84 -21.87
C HIS A 198 14.60 18.16 -21.57
N GLY A 199 13.30 18.12 -21.34
CA GLY A 199 12.49 19.30 -21.03
C GLY A 199 12.33 20.27 -22.22
N VAL A 200 12.25 19.74 -23.45
CA VAL A 200 12.20 20.50 -24.73
C VAL A 200 10.86 20.30 -25.40
#